data_919c673728ddbd4cd449f23b45e1642f
#
_entry.id   919c673728ddbd4cd449f23b45e1642f
#
_cell.length_a   1.000
_cell.length_b   1.000
_cell.length_c   1.000
_cell.angle_alpha   90.00
_cell.angle_beta   90.00
_cell.angle_gamma   90.00
#
_symmetry.space_group_name_H-M   'P 1'
#
loop_
_entity.id
_entity.type
_entity.pdbx_description
1 polymer ?
#
loop_
_entity_poly.entity_id
_entity_poly.type
_entity_poly.pdbx_seq_one_letter_code
_entity_poly.pdbx_strand_id
1 'polypeptide(L)'
;MKKLIVVRHCSATGQEQEAELTIAGKKQAHFLADFLIQNNLQIESIVSSPFTRAIQSITPFASQNNLPIKEDEGLTERILSSAPMKDWIHKLEYTFTNIDIAFSGGESTKQAMERAISLINDILKQEHYVTLLVTHGNLLTLILKHFDERFGFNEWKNLSNPDVYEITISEQTTIHRLWGKTVENRYT
;
A
#
# COMPACT_ATOMS: atom_id res chain seq x y z
N MET A 1 12.82 -14.80 -10.48
CA MET A 1 12.69 -13.36 -10.12
C MET A 1 11.22 -13.09 -9.86
N LYS A 2 10.88 -12.49 -8.72
CA LYS A 2 9.49 -12.18 -8.33
C LYS A 2 9.29 -10.68 -8.27
N LYS A 3 8.07 -10.21 -8.53
CA LYS A 3 7.70 -8.79 -8.46
C LYS A 3 6.50 -8.58 -7.55
N LEU A 4 6.54 -7.53 -6.76
CA LEU A 4 5.41 -7.03 -6.00
C LEU A 4 5.05 -5.65 -6.54
N ILE A 5 3.79 -5.46 -6.92
CA ILE A 5 3.24 -4.15 -7.26
C ILE A 5 2.47 -3.67 -6.03
N VAL A 6 3.03 -2.73 -5.30
CA VAL A 6 2.44 -2.25 -4.04
C VAL A 6 1.71 -0.95 -4.30
N VAL A 7 0.41 -0.95 -3.99
CA VAL A 7 -0.51 0.14 -4.28
C VAL A 7 -1.03 0.74 -2.98
N ARG A 8 -0.91 2.06 -2.82
CA ARG A 8 -1.71 2.81 -1.87
C ARG A 8 -3.11 3.02 -2.43
N HIS A 9 -4.16 2.81 -1.63
CA HIS A 9 -5.55 3.04 -2.02
C HIS A 9 -5.80 4.47 -2.54
N CYS A 10 -6.85 4.63 -3.34
CA CYS A 10 -7.35 5.91 -3.85
C CYS A 10 -7.95 6.77 -2.72
N SER A 11 -8.28 8.02 -3.03
CA SER A 11 -8.84 8.98 -2.07
C SER A 11 -10.13 8.47 -1.44
N ALA A 12 -10.20 8.45 -0.11
CA ALA A 12 -11.31 7.92 0.67
C ALA A 12 -11.97 9.00 1.54
N THR A 13 -13.19 8.71 2.00
CA THR A 13 -14.01 9.61 2.81
C THR A 13 -13.56 9.68 4.27
N GLY A 14 -12.82 8.67 4.75
CA GLY A 14 -12.38 8.56 6.13
C GLY A 14 -11.26 7.54 6.32
N GLN A 15 -10.93 7.28 7.59
CA GLN A 15 -9.90 6.32 7.99
C GLN A 15 -10.49 5.01 8.51
N GLU A 16 -11.77 4.98 8.81
CA GLU A 16 -12.49 3.81 9.32
C GLU A 16 -12.43 2.67 8.31
N GLN A 17 -12.60 1.44 8.78
CA GLN A 17 -12.52 0.24 7.94
C GLN A 17 -13.51 0.30 6.78
N GLU A 18 -14.73 0.75 7.05
CA GLU A 18 -15.85 0.84 6.10
C GLU A 18 -15.83 2.12 5.24
N ALA A 19 -14.86 3.03 5.46
CA ALA A 19 -14.76 4.26 4.68
C ALA A 19 -14.61 3.98 3.19
N GLU A 20 -15.56 4.48 2.41
CA GLU A 20 -15.59 4.31 0.96
C GLU A 20 -14.66 5.31 0.25
N LEU A 21 -14.44 5.08 -1.04
CA LEU A 21 -13.79 6.06 -1.90
C LEU A 21 -14.68 7.31 -2.08
N THR A 22 -14.04 8.46 -2.15
CA THR A 22 -14.69 9.70 -2.59
C THR A 22 -15.08 9.60 -4.06
N ILE A 23 -15.86 10.58 -4.57
CA ILE A 23 -16.16 10.68 -5.99
C ILE A 23 -14.86 10.77 -6.82
N ALA A 24 -13.88 11.55 -6.36
CA ALA A 24 -12.56 11.62 -6.97
C ALA A 24 -11.82 10.28 -6.88
N GLY A 25 -11.89 9.61 -5.71
CA GLY A 25 -11.29 8.30 -5.50
C GLY A 25 -11.85 7.22 -6.43
N LYS A 26 -13.15 7.23 -6.71
CA LYS A 26 -13.76 6.31 -7.69
C LYS A 26 -13.23 6.55 -9.11
N LYS A 27 -13.01 7.80 -9.51
CA LYS A 27 -12.34 8.12 -10.79
C LYS A 27 -10.88 7.66 -10.78
N GLN A 28 -10.15 7.92 -9.69
CA GLN A 28 -8.78 7.46 -9.53
C GLN A 28 -8.65 5.93 -9.66
N ALA A 29 -9.62 5.16 -9.15
CA ALA A 29 -9.63 3.70 -9.27
C ALA A 29 -9.72 3.23 -10.73
N HIS A 30 -10.50 3.90 -11.58
CA HIS A 30 -10.54 3.62 -13.02
C HIS A 30 -9.22 4.00 -13.70
N PHE A 31 -8.67 5.17 -13.40
CA PHE A 31 -7.37 5.58 -13.94
C PHE A 31 -6.24 4.64 -13.49
N LEU A 32 -6.29 4.16 -12.25
CA LEU A 32 -5.35 3.15 -11.76
C LEU A 32 -5.46 1.85 -12.57
N ALA A 33 -6.67 1.39 -12.86
CA ALA A 33 -6.88 0.20 -13.69
C ALA A 33 -6.29 0.38 -15.08
N ASP A 34 -6.58 1.49 -15.75
CA ASP A 34 -6.03 1.81 -17.07
C ASP A 34 -4.50 1.89 -17.05
N PHE A 35 -3.94 2.50 -16.01
CA PHE A 35 -2.49 2.59 -15.82
C PHE A 35 -1.83 1.22 -15.68
N LEU A 36 -2.38 0.34 -14.85
CA LEU A 36 -1.85 -1.01 -14.63
C LEU A 36 -1.88 -1.84 -15.92
N ILE A 37 -2.94 -1.71 -16.72
CA ILE A 37 -3.11 -2.39 -18.01
C ILE A 37 -2.12 -1.84 -19.04
N GLN A 38 -2.05 -0.51 -19.21
CA GLN A 38 -1.20 0.14 -20.22
C GLN A 38 0.30 -0.11 -19.97
N ASN A 39 0.71 -0.24 -18.70
CA ASN A 39 2.08 -0.58 -18.35
C ASN A 39 2.39 -2.07 -18.43
N ASN A 40 1.42 -2.90 -18.81
CA ASN A 40 1.59 -4.34 -19.06
C ASN A 40 2.32 -5.08 -17.92
N LEU A 41 1.92 -4.81 -16.67
CA LEU A 41 2.63 -5.28 -15.48
C LEU A 41 2.51 -6.79 -15.23
N GLN A 42 1.75 -7.52 -16.06
CA GLN A 42 1.57 -8.99 -16.01
C GLN A 42 1.15 -9.50 -14.62
N ILE A 43 0.21 -8.81 -13.98
CA ILE A 43 -0.29 -9.14 -12.64
C ILE A 43 -1.06 -10.46 -12.69
N GLU A 44 -0.66 -11.43 -11.87
CA GLU A 44 -1.23 -12.79 -11.81
C GLU A 44 -2.08 -13.02 -10.55
N SER A 45 -1.87 -12.23 -9.50
CA SER A 45 -2.58 -12.35 -8.22
C SER A 45 -2.79 -10.99 -7.59
N ILE A 46 -3.90 -10.83 -6.87
CA ILE A 46 -4.22 -9.61 -6.12
C ILE A 46 -4.47 -9.98 -4.66
N VAL A 47 -3.77 -9.31 -3.74
CA VAL A 47 -4.02 -9.37 -2.31
C VAL A 47 -4.28 -7.94 -1.82
N SER A 48 -5.38 -7.74 -1.09
CA SER A 48 -5.79 -6.41 -0.61
C SER A 48 -5.98 -6.40 0.90
N SER A 49 -5.70 -5.26 1.51
CA SER A 49 -6.30 -4.93 2.79
C SER A 49 -7.82 -5.13 2.72
N PRO A 50 -8.48 -5.68 3.76
CA PRO A 50 -9.94 -5.85 3.79
C PRO A 50 -10.71 -4.52 3.93
N PHE A 51 -10.01 -3.39 4.10
CA PHE A 51 -10.67 -2.08 4.21
C PHE A 51 -11.35 -1.72 2.89
N THR A 52 -12.59 -1.26 2.98
CA THR A 52 -13.47 -0.95 1.82
C THR A 52 -12.76 -0.10 0.77
N ARG A 53 -12.04 0.95 1.17
CA ARG A 53 -11.30 1.84 0.26
C ARG A 53 -10.18 1.14 -0.51
N ALA A 54 -9.53 0.12 0.07
CA ALA A 54 -8.49 -0.65 -0.60
C ALA A 54 -9.11 -1.56 -1.66
N ILE A 55 -10.15 -2.31 -1.31
CA ILE A 55 -10.90 -3.19 -2.22
C ILE A 55 -11.48 -2.37 -3.38
N GLN A 56 -12.17 -1.27 -3.09
CA GLN A 56 -12.77 -0.40 -4.12
C GLN A 56 -11.72 0.20 -5.07
N SER A 57 -10.50 0.46 -4.60
CA SER A 57 -9.42 1.01 -5.42
C SER A 57 -8.98 0.07 -6.54
N ILE A 58 -9.03 -1.24 -6.32
CA ILE A 58 -8.54 -2.23 -7.27
C ILE A 58 -9.64 -3.01 -7.99
N THR A 59 -10.89 -2.87 -7.53
CA THR A 59 -12.04 -3.56 -8.15
C THR A 59 -12.16 -3.34 -9.66
N PRO A 60 -11.97 -2.12 -10.22
CA PRO A 60 -12.05 -1.92 -11.67
C PRO A 60 -11.01 -2.75 -12.43
N PHE A 61 -9.76 -2.80 -11.95
CA PHE A 61 -8.70 -3.61 -12.56
C PHE A 61 -8.97 -5.11 -12.43
N ALA A 62 -9.34 -5.55 -11.23
CA ALA A 62 -9.65 -6.95 -10.94
C ALA A 62 -10.77 -7.49 -11.83
N SER A 63 -11.86 -6.71 -12.00
CA SER A 63 -13.01 -7.06 -12.83
C SER A 63 -12.65 -7.14 -14.32
N GLN A 64 -11.86 -6.21 -14.84
CA GLN A 64 -11.44 -6.20 -16.24
C GLN A 64 -10.52 -7.37 -16.59
N ASN A 65 -9.76 -7.89 -15.62
CA ASN A 65 -8.80 -8.98 -15.84
C ASN A 65 -9.28 -10.33 -15.30
N ASN A 66 -10.51 -10.42 -14.78
CA ASN A 66 -11.07 -11.62 -14.15
C ASN A 66 -10.17 -12.21 -13.03
N LEU A 67 -9.51 -11.33 -12.25
CA LEU A 67 -8.68 -11.74 -11.14
C LEU A 67 -9.45 -11.59 -9.82
N PRO A 68 -9.50 -12.64 -8.98
CA PRO A 68 -10.09 -12.53 -7.66
C PRO A 68 -9.24 -11.64 -6.75
N ILE A 69 -9.89 -10.82 -5.92
CA ILE A 69 -9.23 -10.08 -4.85
C ILE A 69 -9.23 -10.98 -3.61
N LYS A 70 -8.05 -11.34 -3.12
CA LYS A 70 -7.87 -12.02 -1.82
C LYS A 70 -7.68 -10.96 -0.76
N GLU A 71 -8.40 -11.05 0.34
CA GLU A 71 -8.26 -10.14 1.48
C GLU A 71 -7.29 -10.72 2.51
N ASP A 72 -6.45 -9.86 3.09
CA ASP A 72 -5.52 -10.25 4.15
C ASP A 72 -5.28 -9.10 5.12
N GLU A 73 -5.43 -9.40 6.43
CA GLU A 73 -5.23 -8.45 7.53
C GLU A 73 -3.77 -7.94 7.62
N GLY A 74 -2.83 -8.69 7.08
CA GLY A 74 -1.43 -8.29 6.96
C GLY A 74 -1.23 -6.99 6.19
N LEU A 75 -2.22 -6.55 5.38
CA LEU A 75 -2.19 -5.32 4.59
C LEU A 75 -3.03 -4.17 5.17
N THR A 76 -3.66 -4.32 6.35
CA THR A 76 -4.41 -3.23 7.00
C THR A 76 -3.52 -2.06 7.38
N GLU A 77 -4.10 -0.85 7.44
CA GLU A 77 -3.32 0.31 7.86
C GLU A 77 -2.80 0.15 9.30
N ARG A 78 -1.62 0.66 9.55
CA ARG A 78 -1.05 0.71 10.89
C ARG A 78 -1.91 1.58 11.80
N ILE A 79 -2.32 1.03 12.92
CA ILE A 79 -2.99 1.78 13.98
C ILE A 79 -1.91 2.46 14.84
N LEU A 80 -1.79 3.78 14.73
CA LEU A 80 -0.81 4.52 15.53
C LEU A 80 -1.23 4.59 17.00
N SER A 81 -2.54 4.77 17.27
CA SER A 81 -3.14 4.79 18.62
C SER A 81 -4.63 4.54 18.50
N SER A 82 -5.24 3.91 19.52
CA SER A 82 -6.70 3.76 19.61
C SER A 82 -7.43 5.06 20.01
N ALA A 83 -6.72 6.08 20.46
CA ALA A 83 -7.27 7.38 20.82
C ALA A 83 -6.70 8.50 19.95
N PRO A 84 -7.49 9.54 19.63
CA PRO A 84 -7.01 10.70 18.90
C PRO A 84 -5.82 11.37 19.61
N MET A 85 -4.80 11.72 18.84
CA MET A 85 -3.62 12.42 19.34
C MET A 85 -3.47 13.77 18.62
N LYS A 86 -3.41 14.87 19.36
CA LYS A 86 -3.25 16.23 18.78
C LYS A 86 -1.94 16.39 18.00
N ASP A 87 -0.89 15.71 18.42
CA ASP A 87 0.47 15.74 17.89
C ASP A 87 0.82 14.48 17.07
N TRP A 88 -0.18 13.83 16.48
CA TRP A 88 -0.03 12.54 15.82
C TRP A 88 1.02 12.54 14.70
N ILE A 89 1.20 13.67 13.98
CA ILE A 89 2.20 13.79 12.92
C ILE A 89 3.62 13.67 13.48
N HIS A 90 3.93 14.40 14.57
CA HIS A 90 5.23 14.30 15.23
C HIS A 90 5.48 12.93 15.83
N LYS A 91 4.44 12.32 16.41
CA LYS A 91 4.53 10.96 16.94
C LYS A 91 4.74 9.94 15.84
N LEU A 92 4.06 10.09 14.71
CA LEU A 92 4.28 9.25 13.54
C LEU A 92 5.72 9.39 13.04
N GLU A 93 6.23 10.62 12.87
CA GLU A 93 7.62 10.88 12.46
C GLU A 93 8.60 10.20 13.42
N TYR A 94 8.40 10.37 14.73
CA TYR A 94 9.22 9.77 15.76
C TYR A 94 9.30 8.24 15.66
N THR A 95 8.20 7.59 15.28
CA THR A 95 8.17 6.12 15.15
C THR A 95 8.89 5.57 13.92
N PHE A 96 9.27 6.38 12.94
CA PHE A 96 10.10 5.94 11.82
C PHE A 96 11.56 5.68 12.21
N THR A 97 12.02 6.34 13.27
CA THR A 97 13.38 6.15 13.84
C THR A 97 13.35 5.28 15.10
N ASN A 98 12.27 5.30 15.86
CA ASN A 98 12.08 4.56 17.11
C ASN A 98 11.07 3.44 16.89
N ILE A 99 11.48 2.42 16.14
CA ILE A 99 10.58 1.42 15.54
C ILE A 99 9.88 0.49 16.55
N ASP A 100 10.40 0.35 17.77
CA ASP A 100 9.82 -0.49 18.83
C ASP A 100 8.74 0.22 19.65
N ILE A 101 8.58 1.55 19.48
CA ILE A 101 7.60 2.32 20.24
C ILE A 101 6.19 2.11 19.70
N ALA A 102 5.27 1.74 20.59
CA ALA A 102 3.84 1.73 20.37
C ALA A 102 3.14 2.70 21.31
N PHE A 103 2.13 3.41 20.82
CA PHE A 103 1.23 4.21 21.65
C PHE A 103 0.02 3.36 22.08
N SER A 104 -0.72 3.84 23.07
CA SER A 104 -1.83 3.09 23.66
C SER A 104 -2.82 2.57 22.61
N GLY A 105 -3.02 1.26 22.58
CA GLY A 105 -3.92 0.57 21.66
C GLY A 105 -3.51 0.60 20.20
N GLY A 106 -2.26 0.99 19.91
CA GLY A 106 -1.68 0.99 18.56
C GLY A 106 -0.58 -0.05 18.40
N GLU A 107 -0.05 -0.13 17.17
CA GLU A 107 1.10 -0.95 16.80
C GLU A 107 2.39 -0.14 16.79
N SER A 108 3.51 -0.76 17.13
CA SER A 108 4.83 -0.21 16.80
C SER A 108 5.09 -0.30 15.29
N THR A 109 6.05 0.48 14.79
CA THR A 109 6.53 0.35 13.39
C THR A 109 6.99 -1.07 13.10
N LYS A 110 7.70 -1.69 14.05
CA LYS A 110 8.22 -3.05 13.93
C LYS A 110 7.08 -4.07 13.82
N GLN A 111 6.07 -4.00 14.68
CA GLN A 111 4.93 -4.92 14.63
C GLN A 111 4.17 -4.83 13.30
N ALA A 112 3.86 -3.61 12.83
CA ALA A 112 3.19 -3.41 11.55
C ALA A 112 4.02 -3.93 10.39
N MET A 113 5.33 -3.69 10.40
CA MET A 113 6.26 -4.18 9.38
C MET A 113 6.34 -5.72 9.41
N GLU A 114 6.50 -6.33 10.59
CA GLU A 114 6.63 -7.79 10.73
C GLU A 114 5.41 -8.54 10.19
N ARG A 115 4.17 -8.07 10.47
CA ARG A 115 2.97 -8.73 9.93
C ARG A 115 2.88 -8.62 8.40
N ALA A 116 3.21 -7.45 7.84
CA ALA A 116 3.19 -7.26 6.40
C ALA A 116 4.27 -8.10 5.70
N ILE A 117 5.48 -8.16 6.25
CA ILE A 117 6.57 -8.94 5.68
C ILE A 117 6.35 -10.45 5.85
N SER A 118 5.71 -10.89 6.93
CA SER A 118 5.28 -12.29 7.07
C SER A 118 4.36 -12.71 5.92
N LEU A 119 3.33 -11.93 5.62
CA LEU A 119 2.44 -12.14 4.49
C LEU A 119 3.22 -12.13 3.16
N ILE A 120 4.08 -11.13 2.95
CA ILE A 120 4.89 -11.03 1.72
C ILE A 120 5.77 -12.27 1.55
N ASN A 121 6.41 -12.76 2.60
CA ASN A 121 7.21 -13.97 2.55
C ASN A 121 6.39 -15.21 2.13
N ASP A 122 5.13 -15.31 2.56
CA ASP A 122 4.26 -16.40 2.15
C ASP A 122 3.78 -16.24 0.69
N ILE A 123 3.53 -15.02 0.23
CA ILE A 123 3.25 -14.73 -1.18
C ILE A 123 4.44 -15.09 -2.07
N LEU A 124 5.66 -14.79 -1.65
CA LEU A 124 6.88 -15.08 -2.42
C LEU A 124 7.15 -16.59 -2.57
N LYS A 125 6.58 -17.44 -1.74
CA LYS A 125 6.65 -18.92 -1.87
C LYS A 125 5.65 -19.46 -2.90
N GLN A 126 4.61 -18.70 -3.28
CA GLN A 126 3.59 -19.13 -4.25
C GLN A 126 4.17 -19.16 -5.67
N GLU A 127 3.43 -19.77 -6.61
CA GLU A 127 3.91 -19.92 -8.00
C GLU A 127 3.86 -18.63 -8.82
N HIS A 128 3.04 -17.66 -8.43
CA HIS A 128 2.90 -16.37 -9.13
C HIS A 128 4.21 -15.56 -9.16
N TYR A 129 4.51 -15.00 -10.32
CA TYR A 129 5.69 -14.15 -10.52
C TYR A 129 5.42 -12.69 -10.18
N VAL A 130 4.19 -12.21 -10.45
CA VAL A 130 3.81 -10.82 -10.18
C VAL A 130 2.53 -10.79 -9.33
N THR A 131 2.64 -10.29 -8.11
CA THR A 131 1.51 -10.10 -7.20
C THR A 131 1.29 -8.63 -6.92
N LEU A 132 0.04 -8.18 -7.05
CA LEU A 132 -0.36 -6.83 -6.67
C LEU A 132 -0.87 -6.83 -5.23
N LEU A 133 -0.33 -5.92 -4.41
CA LEU A 133 -0.70 -5.69 -3.02
C LEU A 133 -1.38 -4.34 -2.89
N VAL A 134 -2.58 -4.28 -2.33
CA VAL A 134 -3.27 -3.01 -2.06
C VAL A 134 -3.29 -2.74 -0.57
N THR A 135 -2.74 -1.59 -0.18
CA THR A 135 -2.58 -1.22 1.23
C THR A 135 -2.75 0.30 1.42
N HIS A 136 -2.22 0.83 2.48
CA HIS A 136 -2.41 2.18 2.99
C HIS A 136 -1.09 2.94 3.08
N GLY A 137 -1.16 4.25 3.34
CA GLY A 137 0.01 5.11 3.24
C GLY A 137 1.13 4.77 4.20
N ASN A 138 0.82 4.55 5.48
CA ASN A 138 1.87 4.23 6.44
C ASN A 138 2.44 2.84 6.18
N LEU A 139 1.59 1.82 6.08
CA LEU A 139 2.06 0.45 5.88
C LEU A 139 2.83 0.27 4.56
N LEU A 140 2.41 0.92 3.47
CA LEU A 140 3.18 0.92 2.22
C LEU A 140 4.60 1.42 2.46
N THR A 141 4.75 2.56 3.14
CA THR A 141 6.09 3.11 3.44
C THR A 141 6.91 2.16 4.30
N LEU A 142 6.30 1.46 5.25
CA LEU A 142 7.00 0.48 6.09
C LEU A 142 7.42 -0.75 5.31
N ILE A 143 6.60 -1.22 4.35
CA ILE A 143 6.99 -2.28 3.42
C ILE A 143 8.21 -1.85 2.59
N LEU A 144 8.18 -0.64 2.01
CA LEU A 144 9.31 -0.10 1.25
C LEU A 144 10.57 0.04 2.12
N LYS A 145 10.41 0.55 3.36
CA LYS A 145 11.50 0.69 4.33
C LYS A 145 12.17 -0.64 4.67
N HIS A 146 11.43 -1.74 4.72
CA HIS A 146 12.00 -3.07 4.94
C HIS A 146 13.04 -3.45 3.86
N PHE A 147 12.78 -3.09 2.61
CA PHE A 147 13.68 -3.40 1.49
C PHE A 147 14.74 -2.32 1.24
N ASP A 148 14.47 -1.08 1.70
CA ASP A 148 15.39 0.05 1.53
C ASP A 148 15.19 1.05 2.69
N GLU A 149 16.15 1.14 3.58
CA GLU A 149 16.10 1.99 4.78
C GLU A 149 15.95 3.49 4.49
N ARG A 150 16.18 3.94 3.25
CA ARG A 150 15.99 5.33 2.83
C ARG A 150 14.52 5.75 2.86
N PHE A 151 13.59 4.80 2.79
CA PHE A 151 12.17 5.12 2.96
C PHE A 151 11.85 5.43 4.43
N GLY A 152 11.20 6.57 4.64
CA GLY A 152 10.88 7.07 5.97
C GLY A 152 9.73 8.06 5.95
N PHE A 153 9.69 8.92 6.96
CA PHE A 153 8.61 9.89 7.13
C PHE A 153 8.49 10.87 5.96
N ASN A 154 9.61 11.30 5.35
CA ASN A 154 9.58 12.21 4.20
C ASN A 154 8.95 11.55 2.97
N GLU A 155 9.24 10.27 2.71
CA GLU A 155 8.66 9.51 1.62
C GLU A 155 7.16 9.30 1.86
N TRP A 156 6.76 8.96 3.10
CA TRP A 156 5.36 8.90 3.49
C TRP A 156 4.59 10.20 3.20
N LYS A 157 5.15 11.36 3.57
CA LYS A 157 4.53 12.67 3.31
C LYS A 157 4.35 12.98 1.82
N ASN A 158 5.20 12.41 0.97
CA ASN A 158 5.20 12.63 -0.47
C ASN A 158 4.38 11.61 -1.26
N LEU A 159 3.71 10.68 -0.58
CA LEU A 159 2.80 9.76 -1.24
C LEU A 159 1.59 10.48 -1.84
N SER A 160 1.13 10.01 -2.99
CA SER A 160 -0.15 10.38 -3.61
C SER A 160 -1.26 9.38 -3.27
N ASN A 161 -2.50 9.66 -3.69
CA ASN A 161 -3.62 8.74 -3.70
C ASN A 161 -4.18 8.65 -5.14
N PRO A 162 -4.05 7.50 -5.84
CA PRO A 162 -3.25 6.36 -5.42
C PRO A 162 -1.74 6.63 -5.54
N ASP A 163 -0.94 5.66 -5.10
CA ASP A 163 0.50 5.60 -5.35
C ASP A 163 0.89 4.16 -5.69
N VAL A 164 1.84 3.94 -6.59
CA VAL A 164 2.22 2.61 -7.05
C VAL A 164 3.73 2.46 -7.07
N TYR A 165 4.21 1.39 -6.44
CA TYR A 165 5.62 1.00 -6.45
C TYR A 165 5.78 -0.42 -6.99
N GLU A 166 6.82 -0.66 -7.77
CA GLU A 166 7.31 -1.99 -8.13
C GLU A 166 8.49 -2.33 -7.23
N ILE A 167 8.43 -3.49 -6.57
CA ILE A 167 9.54 -4.10 -5.85
C ILE A 167 9.93 -5.36 -6.63
N THR A 168 11.13 -5.39 -7.17
CA THR A 168 11.68 -6.57 -7.84
C THR A 168 12.58 -7.32 -6.88
N ILE A 169 12.17 -8.55 -6.53
CA ILE A 169 12.91 -9.43 -5.61
C ILE A 169 13.86 -10.32 -6.41
N SER A 170 15.16 -10.09 -6.24
CA SER A 170 16.25 -10.84 -6.84
C SER A 170 17.46 -10.81 -5.87
N GLU A 171 18.67 -11.18 -6.32
CA GLU A 171 19.90 -11.04 -5.53
C GLU A 171 20.11 -9.60 -5.03
N GLN A 172 19.72 -8.62 -5.84
CA GLN A 172 19.61 -7.22 -5.44
C GLN A 172 18.17 -6.76 -5.60
N THR A 173 17.49 -6.52 -4.49
CA THR A 173 16.13 -5.98 -4.51
C THR A 173 16.16 -4.54 -5.00
N THR A 174 15.28 -4.21 -5.94
CA THR A 174 15.13 -2.84 -6.47
C THR A 174 13.70 -2.34 -6.26
N ILE A 175 13.55 -1.04 -6.03
CA ILE A 175 12.26 -0.36 -5.83
C ILE A 175 12.15 0.76 -6.85
N HIS A 176 11.05 0.77 -7.60
CA HIS A 176 10.72 1.83 -8.55
C HIS A 176 9.33 2.39 -8.26
N ARG A 177 9.22 3.71 -8.11
CA ARG A 177 7.92 4.38 -8.06
C ARG A 177 7.37 4.50 -9.47
N LEU A 178 6.24 3.85 -9.75
CA LEU A 178 5.61 3.83 -11.07
C LEU A 178 4.56 4.94 -11.21
N TRP A 179 3.80 5.20 -10.13
CA TRP A 179 2.78 6.24 -10.06
C TRP A 179 3.04 7.16 -8.89
N GLY A 180 2.97 8.44 -9.10
CA GLY A 180 3.02 9.48 -8.10
C GLY A 180 2.40 10.75 -8.65
N LYS A 181 2.59 11.87 -8.00
CA LYS A 181 1.99 13.18 -8.35
C LYS A 181 2.16 13.56 -9.83
N THR A 182 3.26 13.17 -10.46
CA THR A 182 3.55 13.49 -11.88
C THR A 182 2.64 12.70 -12.82
N VAL A 183 2.28 11.47 -12.48
CA VAL A 183 1.36 10.63 -13.28
C VAL A 183 -0.08 11.05 -13.02
N GLU A 184 -0.43 11.30 -11.75
CA GLU A 184 -1.76 11.78 -11.35
C GLU A 184 -2.20 13.01 -12.16
N ASN A 185 -1.29 13.98 -12.39
CA ASN A 185 -1.57 15.18 -13.18
C ASN A 185 -1.88 14.93 -14.68
N ARG A 186 -1.68 13.72 -15.19
CA ARG A 186 -2.03 13.35 -16.58
C ARG A 186 -3.46 12.85 -16.71
N TYR A 187 -4.09 12.47 -15.59
CA TYR A 187 -5.42 11.86 -15.55
C TYR A 187 -6.46 12.74 -14.82
N THR A 188 -6.08 13.94 -14.39
CA THR A 188 -6.97 15.00 -13.86
C THR A 188 -7.17 16.12 -14.86
#